data_922aa266bfe3b34419bb203d8f70c704
#
_entry.id   922aa266bfe3b34419bb203d8f70c704
#
_cell.length_a   1.000
_cell.length_b   1.000
_cell.length_c   1.000
_cell.angle_alpha   90.00
_cell.angle_beta   90.00
_cell.angle_gamma   90.00
#
_symmetry.space_group_name_H-M   'P 1'
#
loop_
_entity.id
_entity.type
_entity.pdbx_description
1 polymer ?
#
loop_
_entity_poly.entity_id
_entity_poly.type
_entity_poly.pdbx_seq_one_letter_code
_entity_poly.pdbx_strand_id
1 'polypeptide(L)'
;MTKEELVARLRDIEWDDFEVKTAKSDLPKNIWETVSAFSNCSGGWIVLGVRQSGRLFEIVGVDNIEKLEQDFFGTLRSKKFNVPLFATLHRYEIEGKNVIAFYLPSSEVKPVYFGSLENTFIRMGSGDQRATQQEIMSMIRDQSFGIQSQKSIPGTSIDMLNRDALTDFRGEVRHWGLVSHLDSVCDEEFCKGVGITDHSGQLTYGGLIMLGKSPYTFNFVPTFCADYVEIPGTGMEAMTNNYTYRIPEQQNLWEASRVILRRLRTLVNTPMVGINERGQSVEDFSEYDILREAMANQMAHADHFSPRRSCIHVFDDRIEFLNPGGMPMPLEVMESSFESQPRNPVIAKLFRLAHLSENLGYGLRKLKRWQEVTGRPMHIETTINSVKVTFDLQTREAEKPNVAKNVAKNVPVNVPVNVPVKLTATQQKVLEIINENPSITHVEMSQKLSVTEKTAKRATKALRELGLLKREGSDKAGQWILNEN
;
A
#
# COMPACT_ATOMS: atom_id res chain seq x y z
N MET A 1 -20.83 -17.15 -17.51
CA MET A 1 -20.32 -16.57 -18.79
C MET A 1 -21.24 -17.04 -19.91
N THR A 2 -21.75 -16.13 -20.73
CA THR A 2 -22.56 -16.46 -21.94
C THR A 2 -21.64 -16.88 -23.10
N LYS A 3 -22.25 -17.39 -24.19
CA LYS A 3 -21.47 -17.75 -25.40
C LYS A 3 -20.86 -16.50 -26.06
N GLU A 4 -21.60 -15.41 -26.07
CA GLU A 4 -21.19 -14.12 -26.63
C GLU A 4 -20.00 -13.54 -25.83
N GLU A 5 -20.06 -13.61 -24.51
CA GLU A 5 -18.96 -13.20 -23.63
C GLU A 5 -17.71 -14.06 -23.82
N LEU A 6 -17.88 -15.39 -23.99
CA LEU A 6 -16.75 -16.27 -24.28
C LEU A 6 -16.09 -15.90 -25.62
N VAL A 7 -16.87 -15.71 -26.68
CA VAL A 7 -16.35 -15.31 -28.01
C VAL A 7 -15.68 -13.93 -27.96
N ALA A 8 -16.24 -13.00 -27.20
CA ALA A 8 -15.63 -11.69 -26.99
C ALA A 8 -14.27 -11.80 -26.29
N ARG A 9 -14.18 -12.58 -25.21
CA ARG A 9 -12.91 -12.84 -24.49
C ARG A 9 -11.87 -13.54 -25.36
N LEU A 10 -12.26 -14.43 -26.25
CA LEU A 10 -11.34 -15.06 -27.20
C LEU A 10 -10.82 -14.11 -28.30
N ARG A 11 -11.40 -12.92 -28.46
CA ARG A 11 -10.92 -11.89 -29.41
C ARG A 11 -10.04 -10.83 -28.75
N ASP A 12 -10.06 -10.78 -27.44
CA ASP A 12 -9.30 -9.81 -26.64
C ASP A 12 -8.02 -10.45 -26.11
N ILE A 13 -7.03 -9.61 -25.76
CA ILE A 13 -5.70 -10.08 -25.41
C ILE A 13 -5.61 -10.25 -23.89
N GLU A 14 -5.23 -11.45 -23.43
CA GLU A 14 -4.74 -11.78 -22.07
C GLU A 14 -5.60 -11.26 -20.89
N TRP A 15 -6.40 -12.18 -20.32
CA TRP A 15 -7.13 -11.96 -19.09
C TRP A 15 -6.45 -12.68 -17.92
N ASP A 16 -6.32 -12.05 -16.77
CA ASP A 16 -5.74 -12.66 -15.57
C ASP A 16 -6.60 -13.81 -15.02
N ASP A 17 -7.91 -13.79 -15.31
CA ASP A 17 -8.91 -14.75 -14.85
C ASP A 17 -9.34 -15.75 -15.94
N PHE A 18 -8.55 -15.91 -17.01
CA PHE A 18 -8.96 -16.73 -18.15
C PHE A 18 -7.78 -17.49 -18.74
N GLU A 19 -7.95 -18.80 -18.94
CA GLU A 19 -6.94 -19.69 -19.51
C GLU A 19 -7.56 -20.60 -20.54
N VAL A 20 -6.93 -20.75 -21.70
CA VAL A 20 -7.38 -21.69 -22.75
C VAL A 20 -6.42 -22.87 -22.85
N LYS A 21 -6.96 -24.06 -23.08
CA LYS A 21 -6.19 -25.30 -23.26
C LYS A 21 -6.70 -26.09 -24.45
N THR A 22 -5.76 -26.64 -25.22
CA THR A 22 -6.07 -27.62 -26.27
C THR A 22 -6.29 -28.97 -25.62
N ALA A 23 -7.52 -29.37 -25.36
CA ALA A 23 -7.86 -30.67 -24.79
C ALA A 23 -8.84 -31.36 -25.71
N LYS A 24 -8.34 -32.27 -26.56
CA LYS A 24 -9.24 -33.05 -27.42
C LYS A 24 -9.89 -34.21 -26.67
N SER A 25 -9.08 -35.13 -26.14
CA SER A 25 -9.55 -36.38 -25.52
C SER A 25 -9.14 -36.51 -24.07
N ASP A 26 -8.08 -35.83 -23.64
CA ASP A 26 -7.51 -35.92 -22.31
C ASP A 26 -7.20 -34.54 -21.73
N LEU A 27 -7.24 -34.40 -20.40
CA LEU A 27 -6.86 -33.19 -19.71
C LEU A 27 -5.36 -32.94 -19.84
N PRO A 28 -4.94 -31.71 -20.20
CA PRO A 28 -3.53 -31.34 -20.22
C PRO A 28 -2.88 -31.50 -18.84
N LYS A 29 -1.64 -32.00 -18.78
CA LYS A 29 -0.95 -32.26 -17.51
C LYS A 29 -0.79 -31.01 -16.65
N ASN A 30 -0.59 -29.86 -17.28
CA ASN A 30 -0.42 -28.55 -16.61
C ASN A 30 -1.74 -27.88 -16.20
N ILE A 31 -2.91 -28.50 -16.44
CA ILE A 31 -4.20 -27.92 -16.00
C ILE A 31 -4.27 -27.75 -14.48
N TRP A 32 -3.56 -28.62 -13.74
CA TRP A 32 -3.57 -28.59 -12.28
C TRP A 32 -2.77 -27.43 -11.69
N GLU A 33 -1.81 -26.90 -12.44
CA GLU A 33 -1.09 -25.67 -12.12
C GLU A 33 -2.06 -24.49 -12.18
N THR A 34 -2.86 -24.40 -13.26
CA THR A 34 -3.91 -23.39 -13.43
C THR A 34 -5.01 -23.51 -12.37
N VAL A 35 -5.43 -24.75 -12.04
CA VAL A 35 -6.40 -24.98 -10.96
C VAL A 35 -5.86 -24.46 -9.62
N SER A 36 -4.61 -24.77 -9.27
CA SER A 36 -3.97 -24.23 -8.06
C SER A 36 -3.89 -22.71 -8.11
N ALA A 37 -3.45 -22.13 -9.24
CA ALA A 37 -3.26 -20.70 -9.40
C ALA A 37 -4.59 -19.92 -9.24
N PHE A 38 -5.65 -20.35 -9.92
CA PHE A 38 -6.95 -19.70 -9.79
C PHE A 38 -7.54 -19.84 -8.38
N SER A 39 -7.41 -21.03 -7.78
CA SER A 39 -7.89 -21.26 -6.41
C SER A 39 -7.16 -20.40 -5.37
N ASN A 40 -5.88 -20.11 -5.57
CA ASN A 40 -5.06 -19.27 -4.69
C ASN A 40 -5.25 -17.77 -4.93
N CYS A 41 -5.73 -17.37 -6.12
CA CYS A 41 -5.97 -15.97 -6.50
C CYS A 41 -7.47 -15.62 -6.47
N SER A 42 -7.95 -14.92 -7.48
CA SER A 42 -9.34 -14.42 -7.56
C SER A 42 -10.32 -15.41 -8.19
N GLY A 43 -9.89 -16.61 -8.48
CA GLY A 43 -10.64 -17.56 -9.31
C GLY A 43 -10.39 -17.32 -10.80
N GLY A 44 -11.09 -18.09 -11.66
CA GLY A 44 -10.95 -17.90 -13.10
C GLY A 44 -11.59 -19.00 -13.94
N TRP A 45 -11.52 -18.81 -15.26
CA TRP A 45 -12.09 -19.68 -16.27
C TRP A 45 -11.04 -20.51 -16.97
N ILE A 46 -11.19 -21.83 -16.99
CA ILE A 46 -10.41 -22.75 -17.81
C ILE A 46 -11.27 -23.22 -18.98
N VAL A 47 -10.86 -22.88 -20.20
CA VAL A 47 -11.60 -23.20 -21.41
C VAL A 47 -10.85 -24.29 -22.19
N LEU A 48 -11.51 -25.41 -22.44
CA LEU A 48 -11.00 -26.55 -23.19
C LEU A 48 -11.58 -26.59 -24.58
N GLY A 49 -10.77 -27.02 -25.56
CA GLY A 49 -11.14 -27.06 -26.97
C GLY A 49 -10.74 -25.80 -27.74
N VAL A 50 -9.86 -25.00 -27.17
CA VAL A 50 -9.32 -23.80 -27.82
C VAL A 50 -7.79 -23.90 -27.84
N ARG A 51 -7.17 -23.60 -28.98
CA ARG A 51 -5.72 -23.49 -29.16
C ARG A 51 -5.34 -22.02 -29.23
N GLN A 52 -4.36 -21.64 -28.43
CA GLN A 52 -3.72 -20.33 -28.54
C GLN A 52 -2.48 -20.43 -29.44
N SER A 53 -2.36 -19.54 -30.41
CA SER A 53 -1.18 -19.38 -31.26
C SER A 53 -0.80 -17.90 -31.31
N GLY A 54 0.14 -17.51 -30.47
CA GLY A 54 0.47 -16.10 -30.24
C GLY A 54 -0.74 -15.35 -29.67
N ARG A 55 -1.23 -14.36 -30.42
CA ARG A 55 -2.43 -13.56 -30.05
C ARG A 55 -3.74 -14.08 -30.65
N LEU A 56 -3.69 -15.18 -31.38
CA LEU A 56 -4.88 -15.73 -32.05
C LEU A 56 -5.37 -16.96 -31.31
N PHE A 57 -6.68 -17.09 -31.19
CA PHE A 57 -7.35 -18.26 -30.66
C PHE A 57 -8.06 -19.01 -31.78
N GLU A 58 -7.83 -20.31 -31.84
CA GLU A 58 -8.46 -21.23 -32.81
C GLU A 58 -9.36 -22.20 -32.06
N ILE A 59 -10.62 -22.30 -32.46
CA ILE A 59 -11.55 -23.30 -31.93
C ILE A 59 -11.18 -24.65 -32.52
N VAL A 60 -10.63 -25.55 -31.73
CA VAL A 60 -10.29 -26.91 -32.15
C VAL A 60 -11.34 -27.95 -31.74
N GLY A 61 -12.09 -27.64 -30.68
CA GLY A 61 -13.13 -28.49 -30.11
C GLY A 61 -12.62 -29.60 -29.21
N VAL A 62 -13.52 -30.23 -28.49
CA VAL A 62 -13.30 -31.44 -27.65
C VAL A 62 -14.06 -32.64 -28.23
N ASP A 63 -13.46 -33.81 -28.19
CA ASP A 63 -14.02 -35.04 -28.77
C ASP A 63 -14.94 -35.78 -27.77
N ASN A 64 -14.57 -35.81 -26.49
CA ASN A 64 -15.33 -36.50 -25.45
C ASN A 64 -15.54 -35.63 -24.21
N ILE A 65 -16.66 -34.88 -24.22
CA ILE A 65 -17.02 -33.97 -23.12
C ILE A 65 -17.19 -34.72 -21.80
N GLU A 66 -17.91 -35.85 -21.80
CA GLU A 66 -18.25 -36.59 -20.59
C GLU A 66 -17.01 -37.11 -19.87
N LYS A 67 -16.05 -37.64 -20.61
CA LYS A 67 -14.78 -38.11 -20.06
C LYS A 67 -14.01 -36.96 -19.42
N LEU A 68 -13.83 -35.83 -20.15
CA LEU A 68 -13.08 -34.66 -19.64
C LEU A 68 -13.73 -34.10 -18.39
N GLU A 69 -15.06 -34.06 -18.34
CA GLU A 69 -15.84 -33.61 -17.19
C GLU A 69 -15.62 -34.55 -15.99
N GLN A 70 -15.77 -35.86 -16.17
CA GLN A 70 -15.57 -36.85 -15.11
C GLN A 70 -14.13 -36.83 -14.56
N ASP A 71 -13.14 -36.77 -15.44
CA ASP A 71 -11.72 -36.69 -15.07
C ASP A 71 -11.42 -35.38 -14.29
N PHE A 72 -11.98 -34.26 -14.70
CA PHE A 72 -11.78 -32.98 -14.06
C PHE A 72 -12.43 -32.95 -12.66
N PHE A 73 -13.74 -33.18 -12.56
CA PHE A 73 -14.44 -33.16 -11.27
C PHE A 73 -13.98 -34.27 -10.32
N GLY A 74 -13.71 -35.46 -10.85
CA GLY A 74 -13.15 -36.56 -10.06
C GLY A 74 -11.81 -36.19 -9.45
N THR A 75 -10.97 -35.48 -10.17
CA THR A 75 -9.65 -35.04 -9.68
C THR A 75 -9.78 -33.91 -8.66
N LEU A 76 -10.66 -32.92 -8.86
CA LEU A 76 -10.87 -31.81 -7.91
C LEU A 76 -11.27 -32.31 -6.51
N ARG A 77 -11.98 -33.44 -6.42
CA ARG A 77 -12.42 -34.04 -5.17
C ARG A 77 -11.57 -35.22 -4.69
N SER A 78 -10.55 -35.57 -5.44
CA SER A 78 -9.60 -36.61 -5.06
C SER A 78 -8.57 -36.11 -4.04
N LYS A 79 -7.73 -37.05 -3.56
CA LYS A 79 -6.56 -36.69 -2.71
C LYS A 79 -5.42 -36.02 -3.48
N LYS A 80 -5.61 -35.64 -4.75
CA LYS A 80 -4.59 -34.96 -5.53
C LYS A 80 -4.31 -33.55 -4.96
N PHE A 81 -5.36 -32.83 -4.60
CA PHE A 81 -5.28 -31.56 -3.90
C PHE A 81 -5.35 -31.73 -2.39
N ASN A 82 -4.71 -30.80 -1.67
CA ASN A 82 -4.75 -30.77 -0.20
C ASN A 82 -6.13 -30.44 0.37
N VAL A 83 -7.01 -29.83 -0.44
CA VAL A 83 -8.41 -29.49 -0.10
C VAL A 83 -9.34 -29.89 -1.25
N PRO A 84 -10.58 -30.27 -0.97
CA PRO A 84 -11.59 -30.48 -2.01
C PRO A 84 -11.92 -29.16 -2.70
N LEU A 85 -11.93 -29.16 -4.02
CA LEU A 85 -12.22 -27.97 -4.83
C LEU A 85 -13.57 -28.08 -5.53
N PHE A 86 -14.13 -26.94 -5.90
CA PHE A 86 -15.39 -26.83 -6.62
C PHE A 86 -15.15 -26.09 -7.93
N ALA A 87 -15.92 -26.44 -8.95
CA ALA A 87 -15.95 -25.73 -10.21
C ALA A 87 -17.40 -25.75 -10.76
N THR A 88 -17.72 -24.78 -11.59
CA THR A 88 -18.97 -24.75 -12.36
C THR A 88 -18.65 -25.00 -13.81
N LEU A 89 -19.42 -25.91 -14.45
CA LEU A 89 -19.26 -26.24 -15.87
C LEU A 89 -20.24 -25.48 -16.75
N HIS A 90 -19.71 -25.00 -17.88
CA HIS A 90 -20.49 -24.46 -18.99
C HIS A 90 -20.08 -25.16 -20.29
N ARG A 91 -21.07 -25.52 -21.13
CA ARG A 91 -20.86 -26.19 -22.41
C ARG A 91 -21.34 -25.24 -23.53
N TYR A 92 -20.51 -25.12 -24.56
CA TYR A 92 -20.78 -24.26 -25.71
C TYR A 92 -20.57 -25.04 -27.00
N GLU A 93 -21.37 -24.70 -28.02
CA GLU A 93 -21.12 -25.08 -29.38
C GLU A 93 -20.74 -23.83 -30.18
N ILE A 94 -19.50 -23.78 -30.68
CA ILE A 94 -18.93 -22.66 -31.41
C ILE A 94 -18.39 -23.21 -32.75
N GLU A 95 -18.85 -22.66 -33.86
CA GLU A 95 -18.45 -23.10 -35.22
C GLU A 95 -18.67 -24.61 -35.45
N GLY A 96 -19.74 -25.20 -34.89
CA GLY A 96 -20.01 -26.64 -34.97
C GLY A 96 -19.10 -27.53 -34.17
N LYS A 97 -18.27 -26.97 -33.28
CA LYS A 97 -17.35 -27.68 -32.39
C LYS A 97 -17.72 -27.47 -30.92
N ASN A 98 -17.56 -28.50 -30.12
CA ASN A 98 -17.84 -28.44 -28.70
C ASN A 98 -16.68 -27.77 -27.94
N VAL A 99 -17.00 -26.80 -27.10
CA VAL A 99 -16.08 -26.12 -26.17
C VAL A 99 -16.65 -26.21 -24.77
N ILE A 100 -15.83 -26.53 -23.79
CA ILE A 100 -16.24 -26.57 -22.39
C ILE A 100 -15.43 -25.59 -21.57
N ALA A 101 -16.07 -24.91 -20.63
CA ALA A 101 -15.45 -23.97 -19.73
C ALA A 101 -15.77 -24.30 -18.27
N PHE A 102 -14.75 -24.37 -17.46
CA PHE A 102 -14.84 -24.54 -16.01
C PHE A 102 -14.55 -23.20 -15.33
N TYR A 103 -15.46 -22.76 -14.49
CA TYR A 103 -15.19 -21.66 -13.57
C TYR A 103 -14.74 -22.21 -12.22
N LEU A 104 -13.56 -21.80 -11.76
CA LEU A 104 -13.02 -22.10 -10.45
C LEU A 104 -13.10 -20.84 -9.57
N PRO A 105 -13.86 -20.85 -8.47
CA PRO A 105 -13.82 -19.75 -7.51
C PRO A 105 -12.50 -19.75 -6.74
N SER A 106 -12.15 -18.61 -6.18
CA SER A 106 -11.10 -18.52 -5.15
C SER A 106 -11.41 -19.46 -3.98
N SER A 107 -10.42 -20.18 -3.49
CA SER A 107 -10.59 -21.03 -2.30
C SER A 107 -10.57 -20.20 -1.02
N GLU A 108 -11.45 -20.54 -0.07
CA GLU A 108 -11.41 -19.96 1.27
C GLU A 108 -10.21 -20.48 2.08
N VAL A 109 -9.78 -21.71 1.81
CA VAL A 109 -8.60 -22.32 2.45
C VAL A 109 -7.42 -22.26 1.50
N LYS A 110 -6.41 -21.49 1.86
CA LYS A 110 -5.14 -21.33 1.09
C LYS A 110 -3.97 -21.71 1.99
N PRO A 111 -2.85 -22.20 1.42
CA PRO A 111 -2.60 -22.45 0.00
C PRO A 111 -3.30 -23.70 -0.53
N VAL A 112 -3.74 -23.65 -1.79
CA VAL A 112 -4.19 -24.81 -2.55
C VAL A 112 -3.00 -25.33 -3.37
N TYR A 113 -2.63 -26.59 -3.14
CA TYR A 113 -1.53 -27.23 -3.82
C TYR A 113 -1.85 -28.68 -4.18
N PHE A 114 -1.09 -29.29 -5.08
CA PHE A 114 -1.25 -30.68 -5.44
C PHE A 114 0.02 -31.48 -5.23
N GLY A 115 -0.10 -32.67 -4.66
CA GLY A 115 1.03 -33.55 -4.33
C GLY A 115 1.86 -33.02 -3.16
N SER A 116 2.61 -31.94 -3.34
CA SER A 116 3.43 -31.30 -2.28
C SER A 116 3.21 -29.80 -2.24
N LEU A 117 3.56 -29.19 -1.10
CA LEU A 117 3.42 -27.75 -0.87
C LEU A 117 4.19 -26.90 -1.89
N GLU A 118 5.28 -27.44 -2.46
CA GLU A 118 6.06 -26.78 -3.52
C GLU A 118 5.27 -26.61 -4.83
N ASN A 119 4.20 -27.40 -5.04
CA ASN A 119 3.30 -27.27 -6.17
C ASN A 119 2.11 -26.35 -5.85
N THR A 120 2.39 -25.28 -5.16
CA THR A 120 1.51 -24.13 -4.99
C THR A 120 1.76 -23.16 -6.14
N PHE A 121 0.72 -22.81 -6.87
CA PHE A 121 0.78 -21.87 -7.98
C PHE A 121 -0.10 -20.66 -7.72
N ILE A 122 0.29 -19.53 -8.31
CA ILE A 122 -0.42 -18.24 -8.28
C ILE A 122 -0.52 -17.69 -9.69
N ARG A 123 -1.51 -16.85 -9.94
CA ARG A 123 -1.68 -16.16 -11.20
C ARG A 123 -0.93 -14.83 -11.16
N MET A 124 -0.02 -14.61 -12.12
CA MET A 124 0.69 -13.35 -12.32
C MET A 124 0.54 -12.94 -13.78
N GLY A 125 -0.31 -11.95 -14.03
CA GLY A 125 -0.76 -11.65 -15.39
C GLY A 125 -1.40 -12.89 -16.02
N SER A 126 -1.11 -13.18 -17.27
CA SER A 126 -1.67 -14.33 -17.99
C SER A 126 -0.96 -15.68 -17.70
N GLY A 127 -0.01 -15.72 -16.76
CA GLY A 127 0.82 -16.91 -16.50
C GLY A 127 0.65 -17.51 -15.10
N ASP A 128 0.70 -18.86 -15.04
CA ASP A 128 0.75 -19.59 -13.78
C ASP A 128 2.21 -19.65 -13.29
N GLN A 129 2.49 -19.12 -12.12
CA GLN A 129 3.82 -19.07 -11.51
C GLN A 129 3.84 -19.88 -10.22
N ARG A 130 4.95 -20.56 -9.93
CA ARG A 130 5.14 -21.16 -8.62
C ARG A 130 5.17 -20.07 -7.54
N ALA A 131 4.37 -20.26 -6.50
CA ALA A 131 4.41 -19.38 -5.36
C ALA A 131 5.78 -19.44 -4.67
N THR A 132 6.30 -18.28 -4.30
CA THR A 132 7.50 -18.18 -3.48
C THR A 132 7.22 -18.68 -2.07
N GLN A 133 8.26 -19.05 -1.33
CA GLN A 133 8.11 -19.46 0.07
C GLN A 133 7.43 -18.37 0.92
N GLN A 134 7.69 -17.09 0.64
CA GLN A 134 7.06 -15.98 1.36
C GLN A 134 5.56 -15.89 1.09
N GLU A 135 5.11 -16.11 -0.13
CA GLU A 135 3.70 -16.13 -0.52
C GLU A 135 2.98 -17.33 0.11
N ILE A 136 3.59 -18.53 0.08
CA ILE A 136 3.06 -19.71 0.75
C ILE A 136 2.89 -19.46 2.25
N MET A 137 3.90 -18.90 2.91
CA MET A 137 3.83 -18.59 4.34
C MET A 137 2.78 -17.50 4.64
N SER A 138 2.57 -16.55 3.74
CA SER A 138 1.47 -15.58 3.86
C SER A 138 0.11 -16.27 3.82
N MET A 139 -0.12 -17.14 2.83
CA MET A 139 -1.37 -17.90 2.72
C MET A 139 -1.64 -18.78 3.94
N ILE A 140 -0.57 -19.39 4.53
CA ILE A 140 -0.70 -20.19 5.76
C ILE A 140 -1.12 -19.31 6.95
N ARG A 141 -0.53 -18.13 7.12
CA ARG A 141 -0.95 -17.18 8.15
C ARG A 141 -2.37 -16.67 7.93
N ASP A 142 -2.78 -16.51 6.67
CA ASP A 142 -4.12 -16.08 6.30
C ASP A 142 -5.22 -17.08 6.69
N GLN A 143 -4.90 -18.34 6.99
CA GLN A 143 -5.84 -19.28 7.61
C GLN A 143 -6.30 -18.82 9.00
N SER A 144 -5.55 -17.95 9.66
CA SER A 144 -5.92 -17.31 10.93
C SER A 144 -6.54 -15.92 10.75
N PHE A 145 -6.89 -15.54 9.50
CA PHE A 145 -7.55 -14.27 9.19
C PHE A 145 -8.85 -14.12 10.00
N GLY A 146 -9.03 -12.98 10.63
CA GLY A 146 -10.19 -12.72 11.48
C GLY A 146 -10.18 -13.42 12.85
N ILE A 147 -9.23 -14.31 13.13
CA ILE A 147 -9.21 -15.12 14.35
C ILE A 147 -7.99 -14.80 15.22
N GLN A 148 -6.82 -14.55 14.62
CA GLN A 148 -5.55 -14.47 15.36
C GLN A 148 -5.56 -13.41 16.46
N SER A 149 -6.13 -12.24 16.22
CA SER A 149 -6.19 -11.17 17.22
C SER A 149 -7.07 -11.48 18.42
N GLN A 150 -7.98 -12.46 18.28
CA GLN A 150 -8.89 -12.90 19.35
C GLN A 150 -8.31 -14.01 20.23
N LYS A 151 -7.24 -14.68 19.76
CA LYS A 151 -6.63 -15.76 20.53
C LYS A 151 -5.97 -15.22 21.80
N SER A 152 -6.22 -15.90 22.92
CA SER A 152 -5.60 -15.59 24.21
C SER A 152 -4.15 -16.07 24.24
N ILE A 153 -3.33 -15.34 24.97
CA ILE A 153 -1.91 -15.64 25.19
C ILE A 153 -1.75 -16.23 26.59
N PRO A 154 -1.42 -17.52 26.72
CA PRO A 154 -1.29 -18.16 28.01
C PRO A 154 -0.22 -17.49 28.91
N GLY A 155 -0.53 -17.37 30.20
CA GLY A 155 0.39 -16.81 31.18
C GLY A 155 0.52 -15.29 31.16
N THR A 156 -0.38 -14.58 30.47
CA THR A 156 -0.43 -13.11 30.44
C THR A 156 -1.50 -12.55 31.37
N SER A 157 -1.37 -11.29 31.76
CA SER A 157 -2.34 -10.54 32.56
C SER A 157 -2.33 -9.06 32.13
N ILE A 158 -3.27 -8.28 32.65
CA ILE A 158 -3.35 -6.84 32.40
C ILE A 158 -2.11 -6.05 32.90
N ASP A 159 -1.30 -6.64 33.79
CA ASP A 159 -0.04 -6.01 34.24
C ASP A 159 1.01 -5.87 33.12
N MET A 160 0.84 -6.63 32.04
CA MET A 160 1.65 -6.53 30.83
C MET A 160 1.19 -5.42 29.89
N LEU A 161 0.09 -4.72 30.19
CA LEU A 161 -0.36 -3.54 29.46
C LEU A 161 0.40 -2.28 29.91
N ASN A 162 0.54 -1.34 29.00
CA ASN A 162 0.98 0.01 29.32
C ASN A 162 -0.18 0.77 30.01
N ARG A 163 0.00 1.12 31.28
CA ARG A 163 -1.04 1.73 32.09
C ARG A 163 -1.48 3.10 31.61
N ASP A 164 -0.53 3.90 31.12
CA ASP A 164 -0.82 5.23 30.58
C ASP A 164 -1.63 5.11 29.28
N ALA A 165 -1.24 4.19 28.40
CA ALA A 165 -1.99 3.89 27.18
C ALA A 165 -3.39 3.36 27.47
N LEU A 166 -3.56 2.48 28.45
CA LEU A 166 -4.87 1.98 28.87
C LEU A 166 -5.75 3.09 29.43
N THR A 167 -5.18 3.98 30.26
CA THR A 167 -5.91 5.11 30.87
C THR A 167 -6.36 6.11 29.80
N ASP A 168 -5.46 6.45 28.86
CA ASP A 168 -5.79 7.36 27.74
C ASP A 168 -6.85 6.74 26.82
N PHE A 169 -6.71 5.45 26.48
CA PHE A 169 -7.69 4.70 25.69
C PHE A 169 -9.07 4.67 26.36
N ARG A 170 -9.14 4.33 27.65
CA ARG A 170 -10.41 4.37 28.40
C ARG A 170 -11.03 5.77 28.44
N GLY A 171 -10.21 6.80 28.55
CA GLY A 171 -10.65 8.20 28.47
C GLY A 171 -11.35 8.51 27.15
N GLU A 172 -10.76 8.12 26.03
CA GLU A 172 -11.35 8.29 24.70
C GLU A 172 -12.65 7.48 24.54
N VAL A 173 -12.65 6.20 24.95
CA VAL A 173 -13.85 5.33 24.88
C VAL A 173 -15.01 5.93 25.69
N ARG A 174 -14.73 6.44 26.88
CA ARG A 174 -15.72 7.14 27.73
C ARG A 174 -16.22 8.43 27.09
N HIS A 175 -15.33 9.21 26.48
CA HIS A 175 -15.70 10.45 25.80
C HIS A 175 -16.75 10.21 24.71
N TRP A 176 -16.61 9.14 23.93
CA TRP A 176 -17.53 8.78 22.86
C TRP A 176 -18.79 8.02 23.33
N GLY A 177 -18.79 7.47 24.54
CA GLY A 177 -19.94 6.85 25.19
C GLY A 177 -20.51 5.59 24.52
N LEU A 178 -19.74 4.93 23.63
CA LEU A 178 -20.23 3.77 22.87
C LEU A 178 -20.44 2.53 23.73
N VAL A 179 -19.83 2.46 24.92
CA VAL A 179 -19.93 1.34 25.88
C VAL A 179 -20.07 1.88 27.31
N SER A 180 -20.98 2.85 27.53
CA SER A 180 -21.16 3.56 28.80
C SER A 180 -21.41 2.66 29.99
N HIS A 181 -21.92 1.43 29.78
CA HIS A 181 -22.08 0.42 30.84
C HIS A 181 -20.73 -0.08 31.41
N LEU A 182 -19.60 0.20 30.75
CA LEU A 182 -18.25 -0.12 31.21
C LEU A 182 -17.50 1.09 31.81
N ASP A 183 -18.13 2.26 31.94
CA ASP A 183 -17.42 3.47 32.39
C ASP A 183 -17.00 3.39 33.86
N SER A 184 -17.80 2.73 34.71
CA SER A 184 -17.61 2.68 36.17
C SER A 184 -16.97 1.37 36.66
N VAL A 185 -16.68 0.40 35.78
CA VAL A 185 -16.08 -0.87 36.16
C VAL A 185 -14.55 -0.76 36.34
N CYS A 186 -13.94 -1.73 37.03
CA CYS A 186 -12.48 -1.80 37.14
C CYS A 186 -11.79 -2.08 35.79
N ASP A 187 -10.45 -1.97 35.71
CA ASP A 187 -9.70 -2.19 34.49
C ASP A 187 -9.83 -3.60 33.97
N GLU A 188 -9.89 -4.59 34.86
CA GLU A 188 -10.07 -6.01 34.49
C GLU A 188 -11.41 -6.25 33.79
N GLU A 189 -12.49 -5.72 34.35
CA GLU A 189 -13.82 -5.86 33.76
C GLU A 189 -13.96 -5.08 32.46
N PHE A 190 -13.38 -3.86 32.41
CA PHE A 190 -13.31 -3.08 31.17
C PHE A 190 -12.59 -3.87 30.08
N CYS A 191 -11.38 -4.38 30.37
CA CYS A 191 -10.57 -5.13 29.39
C CYS A 191 -11.30 -6.39 28.87
N LYS A 192 -12.01 -7.12 29.75
CA LYS A 192 -12.87 -8.23 29.34
C LYS A 192 -14.03 -7.78 28.44
N GLY A 193 -14.71 -6.73 28.81
CA GLY A 193 -15.89 -6.22 28.09
C GLY A 193 -15.57 -5.77 26.67
N VAL A 194 -14.40 -5.17 26.45
CA VAL A 194 -13.98 -4.70 25.13
C VAL A 194 -13.20 -5.75 24.33
N GLY A 195 -12.73 -6.85 24.96
CA GLY A 195 -12.01 -7.96 24.32
C GLY A 195 -10.48 -7.78 24.31
N ILE A 196 -9.93 -6.94 25.17
CA ILE A 196 -8.48 -6.84 25.43
C ILE A 196 -7.99 -8.09 26.11
N THR A 197 -8.80 -8.65 27.03
CA THR A 197 -8.57 -9.94 27.69
C THR A 197 -9.71 -10.90 27.40
N ASP A 198 -9.47 -12.19 27.58
CA ASP A 198 -10.49 -13.23 27.60
C ASP A 198 -11.21 -13.30 28.97
N HIS A 199 -12.11 -14.28 29.13
CA HIS A 199 -12.87 -14.45 30.38
C HIS A 199 -11.99 -14.79 31.57
N SER A 200 -10.84 -15.44 31.36
CA SER A 200 -9.88 -15.80 32.42
C SER A 200 -8.93 -14.65 32.78
N GLY A 201 -9.00 -13.51 32.07
CA GLY A 201 -8.15 -12.35 32.27
C GLY A 201 -6.81 -12.42 31.51
N GLN A 202 -6.62 -13.42 30.63
CA GLN A 202 -5.44 -13.49 29.77
C GLN A 202 -5.58 -12.53 28.60
N LEU A 203 -4.48 -11.87 28.22
CA LEU A 203 -4.47 -10.93 27.10
C LEU A 203 -4.77 -11.66 25.79
N THR A 204 -5.58 -11.05 24.95
CA THR A 204 -5.67 -11.43 23.53
C THR A 204 -4.48 -10.83 22.76
N TYR A 205 -4.10 -11.44 21.62
CA TYR A 205 -3.08 -10.83 20.76
C TYR A 205 -3.46 -9.41 20.33
N GLY A 206 -4.73 -9.17 20.01
CA GLY A 206 -5.22 -7.83 19.67
C GLY A 206 -5.09 -6.84 20.83
N GLY A 207 -5.41 -7.26 22.05
CA GLY A 207 -5.26 -6.45 23.25
C GLY A 207 -3.80 -6.09 23.55
N LEU A 208 -2.91 -7.10 23.44
CA LEU A 208 -1.48 -6.89 23.62
C LEU A 208 -0.88 -5.95 22.55
N ILE A 209 -1.19 -6.18 21.27
CA ILE A 209 -0.73 -5.34 20.17
C ILE A 209 -1.23 -3.91 20.33
N MET A 210 -2.47 -3.74 20.81
CA MET A 210 -3.09 -2.43 20.95
C MET A 210 -2.57 -1.63 22.13
N LEU A 211 -2.33 -2.28 23.30
CA LEU A 211 -2.04 -1.57 24.57
C LEU A 211 -0.87 -2.18 25.35
N GLY A 212 -0.16 -3.16 24.81
CA GLY A 212 0.95 -3.79 25.50
C GLY A 212 2.10 -2.84 25.81
N LYS A 213 2.87 -3.13 26.83
CA LYS A 213 4.14 -2.46 27.10
C LYS A 213 5.32 -3.30 26.63
N SER A 214 6.39 -2.62 26.19
CA SER A 214 7.70 -3.26 25.99
C SER A 214 8.22 -3.80 27.34
N PRO A 215 8.82 -5.02 27.42
CA PRO A 215 9.20 -5.88 26.29
C PRO A 215 8.11 -6.88 25.86
N TYR A 216 6.95 -6.94 26.52
CA TYR A 216 5.96 -8.01 26.29
C TYR A 216 5.41 -8.00 24.86
N THR A 217 5.10 -6.83 24.28
CA THR A 217 4.62 -6.74 22.90
C THR A 217 5.61 -7.43 21.94
N PHE A 218 6.89 -7.12 22.05
CA PHE A 218 7.93 -7.69 21.18
C PHE A 218 8.27 -9.16 21.49
N ASN A 219 8.07 -9.60 22.73
CA ASN A 219 8.29 -11.01 23.08
C ASN A 219 7.24 -11.93 22.45
N PHE A 220 5.98 -11.52 22.43
CA PHE A 220 4.89 -12.31 21.86
C PHE A 220 4.61 -12.03 20.40
N VAL A 221 4.98 -10.83 19.91
CA VAL A 221 4.84 -10.41 18.52
C VAL A 221 6.16 -9.76 18.05
N PRO A 222 7.21 -10.57 17.79
CA PRO A 222 8.55 -10.05 17.44
C PRO A 222 8.57 -9.22 16.14
N THR A 223 7.57 -9.42 15.29
CA THR A 223 7.39 -8.72 14.01
C THR A 223 6.55 -7.45 14.14
N PHE A 224 6.12 -7.10 15.38
CA PHE A 224 5.34 -5.88 15.60
C PHE A 224 6.08 -4.66 15.04
N CYS A 225 5.38 -3.90 14.20
CA CYS A 225 5.89 -2.67 13.62
C CYS A 225 4.74 -1.74 13.28
N ALA A 226 4.83 -0.51 13.73
CA ALA A 226 3.99 0.60 13.31
C ALA A 226 4.94 1.77 13.03
N ASP A 227 5.37 1.90 11.77
CA ASP A 227 6.37 2.86 11.35
C ASP A 227 5.76 4.00 10.52
N TYR A 228 6.34 5.17 10.63
CA TYR A 228 5.98 6.35 9.87
C TYR A 228 7.25 7.12 9.53
N VAL A 229 7.46 7.39 8.25
CA VAL A 229 8.70 7.98 7.73
C VAL A 229 8.38 9.08 6.73
N GLU A 230 8.97 10.26 6.89
CA GLU A 230 8.91 11.35 5.92
C GLU A 230 10.19 11.38 5.09
N ILE A 231 10.06 11.31 3.79
CA ILE A 231 11.15 11.20 2.81
C ILE A 231 10.99 12.35 1.80
N PRO A 232 11.96 13.28 1.74
CA PRO A 232 11.86 14.43 0.84
C PRO A 232 12.01 14.01 -0.62
N GLY A 233 11.34 14.73 -1.51
CA GLY A 233 11.38 14.52 -2.96
C GLY A 233 10.15 13.83 -3.50
N THR A 234 10.11 13.70 -4.81
CA THR A 234 8.98 13.17 -5.58
C THR A 234 9.41 11.97 -6.43
N GLY A 235 8.43 11.19 -6.89
CA GLY A 235 8.65 10.08 -7.80
C GLY A 235 9.57 8.99 -7.25
N MET A 236 10.22 8.25 -8.16
CA MET A 236 11.12 7.14 -7.81
C MET A 236 12.45 7.62 -7.21
N GLU A 237 12.92 8.83 -7.54
CA GLU A 237 14.17 9.38 -7.03
C GLU A 237 14.12 9.59 -5.51
N ALA A 238 12.97 9.93 -4.97
CA ALA A 238 12.77 10.09 -3.53
C ALA A 238 13.12 8.82 -2.73
N MET A 239 12.95 7.63 -3.34
CA MET A 239 13.26 6.34 -2.69
C MET A 239 14.76 6.17 -2.34
N THR A 240 15.64 6.98 -2.93
CA THR A 240 17.08 6.99 -2.63
C THR A 240 17.49 8.04 -1.61
N ASN A 241 16.56 8.92 -1.20
CA ASN A 241 16.82 9.98 -0.25
C ASN A 241 16.81 9.47 1.19
N ASN A 242 17.54 10.16 2.07
CA ASN A 242 17.42 9.96 3.49
C ASN A 242 16.11 10.58 4.00
N TYR A 243 15.52 9.94 5.01
CA TYR A 243 14.32 10.49 5.66
C TYR A 243 14.66 11.78 6.44
N THR A 244 13.71 12.71 6.48
CA THR A 244 13.76 13.92 7.29
C THR A 244 13.17 13.72 8.67
N TYR A 245 12.23 12.80 8.78
CA TYR A 245 11.58 12.45 10.04
C TYR A 245 11.18 10.96 10.05
N ARG A 246 11.33 10.34 11.20
CA ARG A 246 10.79 9.00 11.48
C ARG A 246 10.29 9.00 12.92
N ILE A 247 9.13 8.38 13.17
CA ILE A 247 8.64 8.27 14.53
C ILE A 247 9.58 7.38 15.36
N PRO A 248 9.78 7.69 16.67
CA PRO A 248 10.42 6.76 17.59
C PRO A 248 9.68 5.44 17.65
N GLU A 249 10.39 4.38 18.01
CA GLU A 249 9.77 3.07 18.25
C GLU A 249 8.69 3.18 19.33
N GLN A 250 7.49 2.66 18.99
CA GLN A 250 6.34 2.69 19.87
C GLN A 250 6.11 1.31 20.49
N GLN A 251 5.59 1.27 21.70
CA GLN A 251 5.38 0.01 22.41
C GLN A 251 4.15 -0.75 21.92
N ASN A 252 3.17 -0.03 21.37
CA ASN A 252 1.86 -0.56 20.96
C ASN A 252 1.21 0.32 19.89
N LEU A 253 0.11 -0.17 19.32
CA LEU A 253 -0.62 0.56 18.26
C LEU A 253 -1.30 1.84 18.76
N TRP A 254 -1.74 1.88 20.03
CA TRP A 254 -2.41 3.06 20.57
C TRP A 254 -1.46 4.25 20.60
N GLU A 255 -0.26 4.07 21.15
CA GLU A 255 0.76 5.12 21.16
C GLU A 255 1.16 5.52 19.73
N ALA A 256 1.39 4.53 18.86
CA ALA A 256 1.72 4.77 17.45
C ALA A 256 0.63 5.58 16.75
N SER A 257 -0.64 5.22 16.91
CA SER A 257 -1.76 5.93 16.29
C SER A 257 -1.82 7.39 16.71
N ARG A 258 -1.61 7.68 18.00
CA ARG A 258 -1.62 9.06 18.53
C ARG A 258 -0.50 9.92 17.94
N VAL A 259 0.70 9.35 17.75
CA VAL A 259 1.83 10.06 17.15
C VAL A 259 1.59 10.27 15.66
N ILE A 260 1.18 9.23 14.94
CA ILE A 260 0.95 9.27 13.50
C ILE A 260 -0.18 10.26 13.17
N LEU A 261 -1.29 10.24 13.89
CA LEU A 261 -2.41 11.16 13.65
C LEU A 261 -2.02 12.63 13.79
N ARG A 262 -1.19 12.96 14.79
CA ARG A 262 -0.65 14.33 14.92
C ARG A 262 0.19 14.74 13.70
N ARG A 263 0.97 13.80 13.14
CA ARG A 263 1.77 14.08 11.93
C ARG A 263 0.89 14.17 10.68
N LEU A 264 -0.04 13.24 10.48
CA LEU A 264 -0.95 13.27 9.34
C LEU A 264 -1.77 14.58 9.28
N ARG A 265 -2.16 15.12 10.44
CA ARG A 265 -2.86 16.40 10.50
C ARG A 265 -2.05 17.56 9.92
N THR A 266 -0.72 17.52 10.01
CA THR A 266 0.15 18.57 9.46
C THR A 266 0.35 18.49 7.95
N LEU A 267 -0.10 17.41 7.32
CA LEU A 267 0.07 17.18 5.87
C LEU A 267 -1.11 17.68 5.04
N VAL A 268 -2.26 17.91 5.67
CA VAL A 268 -3.51 18.26 5.00
C VAL A 268 -3.93 19.68 5.32
N ASN A 269 -4.69 20.26 4.41
CA ASN A 269 -5.30 21.56 4.63
C ASN A 269 -6.59 21.42 5.45
N THR A 270 -6.79 22.31 6.40
CA THR A 270 -8.03 22.43 7.17
C THR A 270 -8.62 23.83 6.94
N PRO A 271 -9.23 24.09 5.76
CA PRO A 271 -9.76 25.41 5.46
C PRO A 271 -10.94 25.75 6.38
N MET A 272 -11.05 27.02 6.72
CA MET A 272 -12.22 27.53 7.44
C MET A 272 -13.41 27.56 6.47
N VAL A 273 -14.47 26.80 6.78
CA VAL A 273 -15.67 26.69 5.92
C VAL A 273 -16.84 27.53 6.44
N GLY A 274 -16.74 28.12 7.64
CA GLY A 274 -17.80 28.96 8.19
C GLY A 274 -17.61 29.30 9.65
N ILE A 275 -18.68 29.84 10.24
CA ILE A 275 -18.77 30.13 11.66
C ILE A 275 -20.03 29.42 12.20
N ASN A 276 -19.92 28.69 13.31
CA ASN A 276 -21.05 28.01 13.93
C ASN A 276 -21.93 29.02 14.72
N GLU A 277 -23.08 28.54 15.23
CA GLU A 277 -24.03 29.36 16.00
C GLU A 277 -23.43 30.01 17.26
N ARG A 278 -22.27 29.52 17.73
CA ARG A 278 -21.54 30.06 18.89
C ARG A 278 -20.47 31.08 18.51
N GLY A 279 -20.37 31.46 17.21
CA GLY A 279 -19.37 32.40 16.72
C GLY A 279 -17.96 31.82 16.57
N GLN A 280 -17.79 30.47 16.61
CA GLN A 280 -16.51 29.81 16.47
C GLN A 280 -16.30 29.43 15.00
N SER A 281 -15.05 29.53 14.51
CA SER A 281 -14.68 29.08 13.18
C SER A 281 -14.89 27.55 13.03
N VAL A 282 -15.47 27.16 11.91
CA VAL A 282 -15.63 25.76 11.52
C VAL A 282 -14.57 25.45 10.46
N GLU A 283 -13.73 24.46 10.74
CA GLU A 283 -12.72 23.96 9.82
C GLU A 283 -13.23 22.71 9.10
N ASP A 284 -12.82 22.51 7.83
CA ASP A 284 -13.08 21.28 7.10
C ASP A 284 -11.97 20.26 7.37
N PHE A 285 -12.31 19.17 8.03
CA PHE A 285 -11.41 18.07 8.34
C PHE A 285 -11.54 16.88 7.37
N SER A 286 -12.23 17.04 6.24
CA SER A 286 -12.54 15.93 5.33
C SER A 286 -11.29 15.18 4.86
N GLU A 287 -10.22 15.88 4.50
CA GLU A 287 -8.93 15.25 4.11
C GLU A 287 -8.32 14.46 5.28
N TYR A 288 -8.28 15.08 6.46
CA TYR A 288 -7.75 14.44 7.67
C TYR A 288 -8.53 13.20 8.08
N ASP A 289 -9.87 13.27 8.01
CA ASP A 289 -10.74 12.13 8.35
C ASP A 289 -10.52 10.92 7.43
N ILE A 290 -10.21 11.16 6.15
CA ILE A 290 -9.86 10.09 5.22
C ILE A 290 -8.52 9.46 5.60
N LEU A 291 -7.49 10.25 5.90
CA LEU A 291 -6.18 9.73 6.31
C LEU A 291 -6.23 9.04 7.67
N ARG A 292 -7.04 9.52 8.61
CA ARG A 292 -7.31 8.86 9.90
C ARG A 292 -7.92 7.47 9.68
N GLU A 293 -8.92 7.37 8.81
CA GLU A 293 -9.54 6.09 8.44
C GLU A 293 -8.53 5.16 7.75
N ALA A 294 -7.69 5.69 6.84
CA ALA A 294 -6.65 4.93 6.17
C ALA A 294 -5.65 4.32 7.16
N MET A 295 -5.21 5.10 8.16
CA MET A 295 -4.34 4.62 9.23
C MET A 295 -5.00 3.53 10.07
N ALA A 296 -6.25 3.75 10.50
CA ALA A 296 -6.97 2.76 11.30
C ALA A 296 -7.20 1.46 10.52
N ASN A 297 -7.54 1.56 9.22
CA ASN A 297 -7.68 0.41 8.34
C ASN A 297 -6.33 -0.31 8.15
N GLN A 298 -5.23 0.42 7.94
CA GLN A 298 -3.91 -0.18 7.86
C GLN A 298 -3.64 -1.03 9.11
N MET A 299 -3.79 -0.48 10.30
CA MET A 299 -3.49 -1.16 11.56
C MET A 299 -4.44 -2.35 11.83
N ALA A 300 -5.73 -2.20 11.50
CA ALA A 300 -6.73 -3.26 11.68
C ALA A 300 -6.58 -4.43 10.69
N HIS A 301 -5.99 -4.18 9.51
CA HIS A 301 -5.84 -5.18 8.44
C HIS A 301 -4.41 -5.69 8.27
N ALA A 302 -3.41 -5.13 8.98
CA ALA A 302 -2.03 -5.60 8.92
C ALA A 302 -1.89 -7.05 9.41
N ASP A 303 -1.08 -7.85 8.72
CA ASP A 303 -0.54 -9.10 9.24
C ASP A 303 0.62 -8.76 10.19
N HIS A 304 0.31 -8.53 11.47
CA HIS A 304 1.31 -8.19 12.50
C HIS A 304 2.33 -9.31 12.77
N PHE A 305 2.10 -10.51 12.23
CA PHE A 305 3.00 -11.66 12.32
C PHE A 305 3.85 -11.85 11.06
N SER A 306 3.71 -10.95 10.09
CA SER A 306 4.52 -10.95 8.88
C SER A 306 5.92 -10.40 9.16
N PRO A 307 6.98 -10.94 8.54
CA PRO A 307 8.30 -10.33 8.57
C PRO A 307 8.38 -9.01 7.77
N ARG A 308 7.38 -8.70 6.95
CA ARG A 308 7.25 -7.40 6.28
C ARG A 308 6.74 -6.37 7.26
N ARG A 309 7.26 -5.16 7.14
CA ARG A 309 6.87 -4.06 8.04
C ARG A 309 5.60 -3.37 7.56
N SER A 310 4.71 -3.04 8.50
CA SER A 310 3.64 -2.08 8.29
C SER A 310 4.23 -0.67 8.42
N CYS A 311 4.11 0.16 7.39
CA CYS A 311 4.76 1.46 7.36
C CYS A 311 3.93 2.49 6.59
N ILE A 312 3.98 3.74 7.03
CA ILE A 312 3.47 4.90 6.28
C ILE A 312 4.67 5.69 5.78
N HIS A 313 4.81 5.80 4.47
CA HIS A 313 5.80 6.65 3.83
C HIS A 313 5.14 7.93 3.33
N VAL A 314 5.70 9.06 3.69
CA VAL A 314 5.24 10.38 3.26
C VAL A 314 6.31 11.02 2.39
N PHE A 315 5.96 11.26 1.14
CA PHE A 315 6.78 11.98 0.16
C PHE A 315 6.21 13.39 -0.06
N ASP A 316 6.91 14.22 -0.81
CA ASP A 316 6.41 15.58 -1.10
C ASP A 316 5.18 15.56 -2.01
N ASP A 317 4.99 14.50 -2.80
CA ASP A 317 3.91 14.33 -3.78
C ASP A 317 2.84 13.30 -3.38
N ARG A 318 3.07 12.45 -2.36
CA ARG A 318 2.15 11.37 -2.01
C ARG A 318 2.36 10.84 -0.60
N ILE A 319 1.33 10.13 -0.10
CA ILE A 319 1.40 9.32 1.12
C ILE A 319 1.13 7.85 0.72
N GLU A 320 2.01 6.94 1.12
CA GLU A 320 1.87 5.50 0.89
C GLU A 320 1.63 4.77 2.21
N PHE A 321 0.52 4.06 2.31
CA PHE A 321 0.20 3.14 3.40
C PHE A 321 0.55 1.72 2.95
N LEU A 322 1.62 1.17 3.51
CA LEU A 322 2.17 -0.15 3.18
C LEU A 322 1.71 -1.16 4.22
N ASN A 323 0.92 -2.13 3.79
CA ASN A 323 0.30 -3.10 4.69
C ASN A 323 0.73 -4.53 4.35
N PRO A 324 1.37 -5.28 5.28
CA PRO A 324 1.62 -6.70 5.12
C PRO A 324 0.32 -7.51 5.20
N GLY A 325 0.25 -8.58 4.40
CA GLY A 325 -0.93 -9.44 4.24
C GLY A 325 -1.79 -9.05 3.03
N GLY A 326 -2.33 -10.05 2.36
CA GLY A 326 -3.23 -9.86 1.21
C GLY A 326 -4.63 -9.42 1.62
N MET A 327 -5.44 -9.06 0.64
CA MET A 327 -6.87 -8.78 0.84
C MET A 327 -7.66 -10.10 1.04
N PRO A 328 -8.73 -10.11 1.85
CA PRO A 328 -9.54 -11.31 2.09
C PRO A 328 -10.32 -11.75 0.84
N MET A 329 -10.65 -10.80 -0.04
CA MET A 329 -11.38 -11.02 -1.28
C MET A 329 -10.94 -10.02 -2.35
N PRO A 330 -11.26 -10.24 -3.64
CA PRO A 330 -10.95 -9.30 -4.71
C PRO A 330 -11.50 -7.91 -4.45
N LEU A 331 -10.78 -6.87 -4.91
CA LEU A 331 -11.12 -5.46 -4.67
C LEU A 331 -12.50 -5.13 -5.20
N GLU A 332 -12.87 -5.63 -6.39
CA GLU A 332 -14.15 -5.41 -7.04
C GLU A 332 -15.32 -5.97 -6.21
N VAL A 333 -15.11 -7.10 -5.53
CA VAL A 333 -16.11 -7.71 -4.65
C VAL A 333 -16.28 -6.86 -3.39
N MET A 334 -15.16 -6.39 -2.80
CA MET A 334 -15.22 -5.50 -1.63
C MET A 334 -15.91 -4.17 -1.94
N GLU A 335 -15.75 -3.65 -3.15
CA GLU A 335 -16.38 -2.40 -3.59
C GLU A 335 -17.90 -2.53 -3.74
N SER A 336 -18.35 -3.70 -4.18
CA SER A 336 -19.77 -3.99 -4.40
C SER A 336 -20.51 -4.47 -3.16
N SER A 337 -19.79 -4.99 -2.15
CA SER A 337 -20.36 -5.46 -0.89
C SER A 337 -20.29 -4.41 0.22
N PHE A 338 -21.16 -4.55 1.22
CA PHE A 338 -21.10 -3.77 2.48
C PHE A 338 -20.41 -4.57 3.58
N GLU A 339 -19.75 -5.68 3.24
CA GLU A 339 -19.10 -6.54 4.20
C GLU A 339 -17.73 -5.98 4.56
N SER A 340 -17.45 -5.91 5.85
CA SER A 340 -16.13 -5.61 6.39
C SER A 340 -15.61 -6.83 7.14
N GLN A 341 -14.52 -7.38 6.65
CA GLN A 341 -13.84 -8.50 7.29
C GLN A 341 -12.43 -8.05 7.73
N PRO A 342 -12.27 -7.50 8.93
CA PRO A 342 -10.96 -7.11 9.42
C PRO A 342 -10.10 -8.34 9.73
N ARG A 343 -8.81 -8.27 9.37
CA ARG A 343 -7.83 -9.30 9.75
C ARG A 343 -7.70 -9.41 11.27
N ASN A 344 -7.79 -8.27 11.96
CA ASN A 344 -7.66 -8.16 13.40
C ASN A 344 -8.93 -7.57 14.03
N PRO A 345 -10.01 -8.38 14.24
CA PRO A 345 -11.30 -7.87 14.72
C PRO A 345 -11.23 -7.16 16.08
N VAL A 346 -10.34 -7.61 16.97
CA VAL A 346 -10.14 -6.95 18.29
C VAL A 346 -9.60 -5.53 18.07
N ILE A 347 -8.56 -5.36 17.25
CA ILE A 347 -7.97 -4.05 16.96
C ILE A 347 -8.99 -3.14 16.27
N ALA A 348 -9.71 -3.66 15.27
CA ALA A 348 -10.77 -2.94 14.59
C ALA A 348 -11.88 -2.47 15.56
N LYS A 349 -12.32 -3.35 16.47
CA LYS A 349 -13.30 -3.01 17.53
C LYS A 349 -12.78 -1.89 18.44
N LEU A 350 -11.52 -2.00 18.89
CA LEU A 350 -10.93 -1.01 19.79
C LEU A 350 -10.79 0.36 19.12
N PHE A 351 -10.36 0.43 17.86
CA PHE A 351 -10.35 1.70 17.11
C PHE A 351 -11.74 2.31 16.92
N ARG A 352 -12.76 1.46 16.67
CA ARG A 352 -14.14 1.94 16.61
C ARG A 352 -14.60 2.52 17.94
N LEU A 353 -14.31 1.86 19.06
CA LEU A 353 -14.70 2.34 20.40
C LEU A 353 -14.04 3.67 20.73
N ALA A 354 -12.83 3.92 20.24
CA ALA A 354 -12.13 5.20 20.35
C ALA A 354 -12.47 6.18 19.22
N HIS A 355 -13.46 5.87 18.37
CA HIS A 355 -13.92 6.70 17.25
C HIS A 355 -12.82 7.06 16.23
N LEU A 356 -11.81 6.20 16.10
CA LEU A 356 -10.76 6.34 15.09
C LEU A 356 -11.13 5.69 13.77
N SER A 357 -12.09 4.76 13.75
CA SER A 357 -12.65 4.11 12.57
C SER A 357 -14.15 3.89 12.72
N GLU A 358 -14.88 3.86 11.62
CA GLU A 358 -16.33 3.64 11.62
C GLU A 358 -16.73 2.16 11.56
N ASN A 359 -15.88 1.29 11.01
CA ASN A 359 -16.06 -0.19 10.93
C ASN A 359 -17.43 -0.68 10.42
N LEU A 360 -18.02 0.01 9.45
CA LEU A 360 -19.35 -0.33 8.90
C LEU A 360 -19.27 -0.84 7.44
N GLY A 361 -18.11 -1.32 6.98
CA GLY A 361 -17.92 -1.68 5.56
C GLY A 361 -17.74 -0.46 4.64
N TYR A 362 -17.71 0.74 5.19
CA TYR A 362 -17.54 1.98 4.43
C TYR A 362 -16.08 2.42 4.27
N GLY A 363 -15.13 1.73 4.89
CA GLY A 363 -13.71 2.14 4.91
C GLY A 363 -13.16 2.41 3.52
N LEU A 364 -13.30 1.46 2.58
CA LEU A 364 -12.83 1.63 1.20
C LEU A 364 -13.53 2.79 0.46
N ARG A 365 -14.85 2.93 0.64
CA ARG A 365 -15.61 4.04 0.04
C ARG A 365 -15.18 5.38 0.59
N LYS A 366 -14.89 5.45 1.89
CA LYS A 366 -14.37 6.67 2.54
C LYS A 366 -13.00 7.04 1.97
N LEU A 367 -12.11 6.06 1.76
CA LEU A 367 -10.81 6.31 1.12
C LEU A 367 -10.97 6.84 -0.31
N LYS A 368 -11.91 6.31 -1.10
CA LYS A 368 -12.19 6.78 -2.47
C LYS A 368 -12.71 8.22 -2.54
N ARG A 369 -13.33 8.71 -1.47
CA ARG A 369 -13.72 10.14 -1.37
C ARG A 369 -12.53 11.09 -1.42
N TRP A 370 -11.29 10.59 -1.28
CA TRP A 370 -10.10 11.42 -1.43
C TRP A 370 -10.11 12.21 -2.74
N GLN A 371 -10.43 11.54 -3.84
CA GLN A 371 -10.50 12.20 -5.16
C GLN A 371 -11.66 13.21 -5.23
N GLU A 372 -12.79 12.92 -4.61
CA GLU A 372 -13.94 13.83 -4.58
C GLU A 372 -13.63 15.09 -3.77
N VAL A 373 -12.98 14.93 -2.61
CA VAL A 373 -12.68 16.02 -1.67
C VAL A 373 -11.50 16.88 -2.18
N THR A 374 -10.46 16.24 -2.72
CA THR A 374 -9.18 16.91 -3.02
C THR A 374 -8.96 17.16 -4.51
N GLY A 375 -9.70 16.49 -5.39
CA GLY A 375 -9.43 16.45 -6.84
C GLY A 375 -8.19 15.62 -7.22
N ARG A 376 -7.54 14.94 -6.26
CA ARG A 376 -6.30 14.17 -6.44
C ARG A 376 -6.60 12.67 -6.44
N PRO A 377 -5.89 11.86 -7.24
CA PRO A 377 -6.12 10.43 -7.31
C PRO A 377 -5.73 9.70 -6.02
N MET A 378 -6.34 8.53 -5.84
CA MET A 378 -5.97 7.52 -4.86
C MET A 378 -5.83 6.18 -5.58
N HIS A 379 -4.78 5.43 -5.26
CA HIS A 379 -4.47 4.16 -5.90
C HIS A 379 -4.38 3.03 -4.86
N ILE A 380 -4.84 1.85 -5.23
CA ILE A 380 -4.71 0.64 -4.41
C ILE A 380 -4.00 -0.42 -5.24
N GLU A 381 -2.86 -0.90 -4.75
CA GLU A 381 -2.10 -1.99 -5.32
C GLU A 381 -2.17 -3.19 -4.37
N THR A 382 -2.55 -4.34 -4.88
CA THR A 382 -2.71 -5.56 -4.08
C THR A 382 -1.84 -6.68 -4.61
N THR A 383 -1.27 -7.44 -3.70
CA THR A 383 -0.60 -8.71 -3.97
C THR A 383 -1.10 -9.76 -2.99
N ILE A 384 -0.69 -11.01 -3.15
CA ILE A 384 -1.05 -12.09 -2.22
C ILE A 384 -0.58 -11.79 -0.78
N ASN A 385 0.47 -11.00 -0.61
CA ASN A 385 1.12 -10.79 0.69
C ASN A 385 1.27 -9.33 1.10
N SER A 386 0.66 -8.40 0.37
CA SER A 386 0.69 -6.98 0.72
C SER A 386 -0.42 -6.18 0.04
N VAL A 387 -0.80 -5.09 0.68
CA VAL A 387 -1.66 -4.04 0.13
C VAL A 387 -0.94 -2.72 0.29
N LYS A 388 -0.94 -1.90 -0.77
CA LYS A 388 -0.43 -0.52 -0.74
C LYS A 388 -1.54 0.42 -1.16
N VAL A 389 -1.83 1.40 -0.33
CA VAL A 389 -2.76 2.50 -0.64
C VAL A 389 -1.95 3.77 -0.76
N THR A 390 -2.07 4.44 -1.90
CA THR A 390 -1.37 5.69 -2.21
C THR A 390 -2.38 6.82 -2.37
N PHE A 391 -2.16 7.91 -1.64
CA PHE A 391 -2.88 9.17 -1.77
C PHE A 391 -1.96 10.20 -2.38
N ASP A 392 -2.30 10.74 -3.55
CA ASP A 392 -1.53 11.81 -4.15
C ASP A 392 -1.76 13.10 -3.37
N LEU A 393 -0.66 13.80 -3.07
CA LEU A 393 -0.65 15.13 -2.48
C LEU A 393 -0.46 16.17 -3.59
N GLN A 394 -0.83 17.42 -3.31
CA GLN A 394 -0.31 18.51 -4.13
C GLN A 394 1.20 18.55 -3.93
N THR A 395 1.96 18.52 -5.02
CA THR A 395 3.38 18.83 -4.92
C THR A 395 3.53 20.11 -4.12
N ARG A 396 4.29 20.05 -3.04
CA ARG A 396 4.75 21.23 -2.33
C ARG A 396 5.78 21.95 -3.24
N GLU A 397 5.35 22.39 -4.42
CA GLU A 397 6.03 23.52 -5.05
C GLU A 397 5.94 24.62 -4.02
N ALA A 398 7.12 25.09 -3.59
CA ALA A 398 7.25 26.14 -2.60
C ALA A 398 6.12 27.14 -2.81
N GLU A 399 5.22 27.30 -1.85
CA GLU A 399 4.26 28.37 -1.82
C GLU A 399 5.09 29.65 -1.93
N LYS A 400 5.20 30.16 -3.16
CA LYS A 400 5.47 31.59 -3.33
C LYS A 400 4.29 32.24 -2.62
N PRO A 401 4.53 33.05 -1.59
CA PRO A 401 3.46 33.65 -0.81
C PRO A 401 2.50 34.30 -1.81
N ASN A 402 1.26 33.90 -1.78
CA ASN A 402 0.18 34.43 -2.60
C ASN A 402 -0.08 35.87 -2.12
N VAL A 403 0.79 36.79 -2.57
CA VAL A 403 0.52 38.21 -2.44
C VAL A 403 -0.63 38.49 -3.39
N ALA A 404 -1.77 38.78 -2.78
CA ALA A 404 -3.01 39.11 -3.44
C ALA A 404 -2.77 40.00 -4.68
N LYS A 405 -3.18 39.50 -5.85
CA LYS A 405 -3.35 40.35 -7.05
C LYS A 405 -4.50 41.30 -6.81
N ASN A 406 -4.22 42.41 -6.16
CA ASN A 406 -4.97 43.67 -6.26
C ASN A 406 -4.24 44.78 -5.51
N VAL A 407 -3.18 45.32 -6.12
CA VAL A 407 -2.80 46.72 -5.96
C VAL A 407 -2.17 47.22 -7.27
N ALA A 408 -2.56 48.38 -7.65
CA ALA A 408 -2.31 49.06 -8.88
C ALA A 408 -0.82 49.16 -9.29
N LYS A 409 -0.61 49.30 -10.60
CA LYS A 409 0.63 49.64 -11.26
C LYS A 409 1.33 50.87 -10.61
N ASN A 410 2.66 50.75 -10.58
CA ASN A 410 3.67 51.76 -10.36
C ASN A 410 4.21 51.88 -8.92
N VAL A 411 5.30 51.15 -8.67
CA VAL A 411 6.55 51.63 -8.05
C VAL A 411 7.58 50.51 -8.17
N PRO A 412 8.83 50.75 -8.65
CA PRO A 412 9.88 49.73 -8.68
C PRO A 412 10.53 49.63 -7.30
N VAL A 413 10.40 48.47 -6.66
CA VAL A 413 11.22 48.14 -5.47
C VAL A 413 12.06 46.95 -5.80
N ASN A 414 13.33 47.19 -6.02
CA ASN A 414 14.41 46.22 -6.00
C ASN A 414 14.60 45.73 -4.55
N VAL A 415 14.30 44.48 -4.27
CA VAL A 415 14.81 43.79 -3.07
C VAL A 415 15.22 42.40 -3.49
N PRO A 416 16.52 42.05 -3.47
CA PRO A 416 16.98 40.68 -3.74
C PRO A 416 16.74 39.82 -2.50
N VAL A 417 15.93 38.75 -2.64
CA VAL A 417 15.86 37.69 -1.64
C VAL A 417 17.04 36.75 -1.83
N ASN A 418 18.10 37.01 -1.09
CA ASN A 418 19.31 36.20 -1.05
C ASN A 418 19.16 35.15 0.02
N VAL A 419 18.93 33.89 -0.36
CA VAL A 419 19.27 32.75 0.47
C VAL A 419 20.73 32.43 0.19
N PRO A 420 21.69 32.59 1.11
CA PRO A 420 23.09 32.41 0.80
C PRO A 420 23.41 30.93 0.61
N VAL A 421 23.54 30.49 -0.64
CA VAL A 421 24.26 29.26 -0.97
C VAL A 421 25.70 29.45 -0.52
N LYS A 422 26.15 28.71 0.51
CA LYS A 422 27.53 28.77 1.00
C LYS A 422 28.46 28.16 -0.04
N LEU A 423 28.97 29.00 -0.96
CA LEU A 423 30.01 28.60 -1.91
C LEU A 423 31.36 28.46 -1.21
N THR A 424 32.13 27.45 -1.61
CA THR A 424 33.50 27.31 -1.16
C THR A 424 34.37 28.47 -1.73
N ALA A 425 35.46 28.81 -1.05
CA ALA A 425 36.37 29.85 -1.52
C ALA A 425 36.89 29.62 -2.96
N THR A 426 37.06 28.36 -3.36
CA THR A 426 37.45 27.98 -4.74
C THR A 426 36.31 28.22 -5.73
N GLN A 427 35.07 27.95 -5.36
CA GLN A 427 33.91 28.19 -6.25
C GLN A 427 33.65 29.66 -6.43
N GLN A 428 33.80 30.50 -5.40
CA GLN A 428 33.70 31.96 -5.51
C GLN A 428 34.74 32.53 -6.46
N LYS A 429 36.00 32.12 -6.31
CA LYS A 429 37.09 32.55 -7.20
C LYS A 429 36.91 32.08 -8.65
N VAL A 430 36.31 30.90 -8.86
CA VAL A 430 35.96 30.40 -10.20
C VAL A 430 34.90 31.29 -10.86
N LEU A 431 33.88 31.72 -10.14
CA LEU A 431 32.86 32.66 -10.65
C LEU A 431 33.45 34.03 -10.99
N GLU A 432 34.34 34.58 -10.15
CA GLU A 432 35.03 35.84 -10.40
C GLU A 432 35.86 35.78 -11.69
N ILE A 433 36.65 34.72 -11.86
CA ILE A 433 37.51 34.55 -13.07
C ILE A 433 36.67 34.32 -14.33
N ILE A 434 35.55 33.64 -14.24
CA ILE A 434 34.61 33.44 -15.37
C ILE A 434 33.92 34.76 -15.71
N ASN A 435 33.57 35.59 -14.74
CA ASN A 435 32.97 36.90 -14.98
C ASN A 435 33.96 37.85 -15.70
N GLU A 436 35.26 37.76 -15.39
CA GLU A 436 36.30 38.52 -16.10
C GLU A 436 36.58 38.00 -17.52
N ASN A 437 36.55 36.66 -17.70
CA ASN A 437 36.81 36.02 -19.00
C ASN A 437 35.89 34.81 -19.22
N PRO A 438 34.72 34.99 -19.86
CA PRO A 438 33.78 33.90 -20.11
C PRO A 438 34.30 32.77 -21.00
N SER A 439 35.37 33.01 -21.77
CA SER A 439 35.95 32.01 -22.68
C SER A 439 37.09 31.19 -22.03
N ILE A 440 37.38 31.40 -20.77
CA ILE A 440 38.50 30.78 -20.06
C ILE A 440 38.40 29.24 -20.04
N THR A 441 39.52 28.60 -20.31
CA THR A 441 39.63 27.12 -20.27
C THR A 441 39.93 26.61 -18.83
N HIS A 442 39.67 25.33 -18.59
CA HIS A 442 40.01 24.71 -17.28
C HIS A 442 41.51 24.74 -16.97
N VAL A 443 42.36 24.71 -18.00
CA VAL A 443 43.82 24.80 -17.85
C VAL A 443 44.23 26.22 -17.38
N GLU A 444 43.71 27.24 -18.01
CA GLU A 444 43.95 28.64 -17.60
C GLU A 444 43.38 28.97 -16.22
N MET A 445 42.15 28.43 -15.89
CA MET A 445 41.59 28.52 -14.53
C MET A 445 42.48 27.89 -13.48
N SER A 446 43.05 26.71 -13.78
CA SER A 446 43.93 26.02 -12.86
C SER A 446 45.18 26.78 -12.56
N GLN A 447 45.75 27.46 -13.57
CA GLN A 447 46.95 28.35 -13.45
C GLN A 447 46.64 29.59 -12.62
N LYS A 448 45.52 30.31 -12.95
CA LYS A 448 45.11 31.50 -12.19
C LYS A 448 44.75 31.24 -10.74
N LEU A 449 44.17 30.08 -10.45
CA LEU A 449 43.78 29.69 -9.10
C LEU A 449 44.89 28.96 -8.31
N SER A 450 46.00 28.63 -8.93
CA SER A 450 47.09 27.80 -8.34
C SER A 450 46.54 26.44 -7.80
N VAL A 451 45.64 25.80 -8.56
CA VAL A 451 45.03 24.50 -8.26
C VAL A 451 45.28 23.51 -9.38
N THR A 452 44.98 22.23 -9.18
CA THR A 452 45.03 21.26 -10.29
C THR A 452 43.85 21.44 -11.26
N GLU A 453 44.05 21.10 -12.53
CA GLU A 453 42.98 21.14 -13.54
C GLU A 453 41.76 20.31 -13.10
N LYS A 454 41.99 19.18 -12.41
CA LYS A 454 40.95 18.35 -11.84
C LYS A 454 40.12 19.09 -10.80
N THR A 455 40.74 19.97 -10.00
CA THR A 455 40.05 20.80 -8.99
C THR A 455 39.21 21.89 -9.70
N ALA A 456 39.73 22.54 -10.74
CA ALA A 456 38.98 23.53 -11.53
C ALA A 456 37.75 22.88 -12.20
N LYS A 457 37.89 21.69 -12.83
CA LYS A 457 36.80 20.93 -13.43
C LYS A 457 35.74 20.55 -12.39
N ARG A 458 36.14 20.17 -11.17
CA ARG A 458 35.20 19.79 -10.09
C ARG A 458 34.43 21.02 -9.58
N ALA A 459 35.08 22.17 -9.47
CA ALA A 459 34.43 23.42 -9.04
C ALA A 459 33.43 23.93 -10.09
N THR A 460 33.75 23.91 -11.37
CA THR A 460 32.82 24.30 -12.44
C THR A 460 31.67 23.32 -12.59
N LYS A 461 31.89 22.02 -12.37
CA LYS A 461 30.83 21.01 -12.35
C LYS A 461 29.84 21.28 -11.21
N ALA A 462 30.32 21.50 -9.98
CA ALA A 462 29.48 21.84 -8.84
C ALA A 462 28.68 23.12 -9.02
N LEU A 463 29.27 24.16 -9.61
CA LEU A 463 28.58 25.42 -9.94
C LEU A 463 27.50 25.26 -11.02
N ARG A 464 27.69 24.32 -11.96
CA ARG A 464 26.67 23.93 -12.93
C ARG A 464 25.52 23.18 -12.27
N GLU A 465 25.82 22.26 -11.36
CA GLU A 465 24.82 21.50 -10.59
C GLU A 465 23.99 22.42 -9.66
N LEU A 466 24.58 23.51 -9.19
CA LEU A 466 23.90 24.56 -8.43
C LEU A 466 23.11 25.56 -9.32
N GLY A 467 23.13 25.38 -10.64
CA GLY A 467 22.42 26.25 -11.56
C GLY A 467 23.05 27.65 -11.74
N LEU A 468 24.19 27.91 -11.11
CA LEU A 468 24.88 29.23 -11.15
C LEU A 468 25.75 29.43 -12.40
N LEU A 469 26.05 28.35 -13.14
CA LEU A 469 26.94 28.37 -14.29
C LEU A 469 26.40 27.44 -15.38
N LYS A 470 26.44 27.93 -16.64
CA LYS A 470 26.12 27.13 -17.82
C LYS A 470 27.29 27.27 -18.84
N ARG A 471 27.51 26.26 -19.68
CA ARG A 471 28.46 26.35 -20.76
C ARG A 471 27.71 26.21 -22.08
N GLU A 472 27.96 27.13 -23.00
CA GLU A 472 27.46 27.09 -24.38
C GLU A 472 28.61 26.88 -25.35
N GLY A 473 28.45 25.96 -26.30
CA GLY A 473 29.47 25.59 -27.28
C GLY A 473 30.32 24.40 -26.90
N SER A 474 31.38 24.13 -27.68
CA SER A 474 32.27 22.98 -27.49
C SER A 474 33.28 23.19 -26.34
N ASP A 475 33.89 22.11 -25.84
CA ASP A 475 34.92 22.18 -24.78
C ASP A 475 36.16 23.02 -25.13
N LYS A 476 36.44 23.21 -26.43
CA LYS A 476 37.59 23.99 -26.90
C LYS A 476 37.25 25.43 -27.33
N ALA A 477 36.00 25.73 -27.67
CA ALA A 477 35.58 27.03 -28.20
C ALA A 477 34.25 27.53 -27.60
N GLY A 478 33.80 26.97 -26.47
CA GLY A 478 32.59 27.38 -25.80
C GLY A 478 32.83 28.47 -24.77
N GLN A 479 31.72 29.15 -24.39
CA GLN A 479 31.74 30.24 -23.39
C GLN A 479 30.96 29.78 -22.13
N TRP A 480 31.38 30.28 -20.97
CA TRP A 480 30.69 30.14 -19.71
C TRP A 480 29.69 31.28 -19.55
N ILE A 481 28.47 30.93 -19.15
CA ILE A 481 27.40 31.89 -18.88
C ILE A 481 27.08 31.80 -17.40
N LEU A 482 27.15 32.94 -16.72
CA LEU A 482 26.67 33.09 -15.35
C LEU A 482 25.16 33.28 -15.39
N ASN A 483 24.43 32.44 -14.66
CA ASN A 483 23.00 32.62 -14.45
C ASN A 483 22.82 33.62 -13.29
N GLU A 484 22.35 34.80 -13.56
CA GLU A 484 21.90 35.76 -12.54
C GLU A 484 20.60 35.19 -11.95
N ASN A 485 20.61 34.89 -10.63
CA ASN A 485 19.41 34.61 -9.87
C ASN A 485 18.68 35.89 -9.48
#